data_4b70e965aef16a1f116eb75bb29f8c41
#
_entry.id   4b70e965aef16a1f116eb75bb29f8c41
#
_cell.length_a   1.000
_cell.length_b   1.000
_cell.length_c   1.000
_cell.angle_alpha   90.00
_cell.angle_beta   90.00
_cell.angle_gamma   90.00
#
_symmetry.space_group_name_H-M   'P 1'
#
loop_
_entity.id
_entity.type
_entity.pdbx_description
1 polymer ?
#
loop_
_entity_poly.entity_id
_entity_poly.type
_entity_poly.pdbx_seq_one_letter_code
_entity_poly.pdbx_strand_id
1 'polypeptide(L)'
;MSASVLSVRDLTVKAHLDSGERILLDAVSLDLAKGEILGLVGESGSGKSLLCRSLIRLLPSSLLKIESGSVLLEGRDLTRISDAEMLKVRGGEIGMIFQNPTSHLDPVMRIGNQIAEGIRYHQGLNAREARAAAIEILGQVGFPDPISQYESYPHEFSGGMRQRAMIGVALSCNPKILIADEPTTALDVTIQAQILKLLMDIRDKRGLSIILITHDLGIVAQTCDRIAVMRGGKLLEDGPKRTLLSQPRHPYTIDLIKSHPSMPDETVPVAETAKDDAPLKPLLEIDDLHVRFNVGGGLFKGSGAKTVNAVSGVSLRLMPGETVGIVGESGSGKSTLARAILGLTPLSSGHITFDGIDLAQQRTAGLAKLRREAAMVFQDPYNALNPRLTIGQMLTEVLKVRGKVASADIPARVGELLDLVGLEREFAKRKPRSMSGGQCQRAGIARALAVDPQLIIADECVAALDVTIQAQIIELFRELTRKMNLTLLFIAHDLAIVRNLCQRTVVMHRGEIVEEGPSEEVFARPKHPYTASLIAAIPDIDPDKQLFAGTDLRGESSVAEILPFKRMP
;
A
#
# COMPACT_ATOMS: atom_id res chain seq x y z
N MET A 1 10.51 24.76 -26.90
CA MET A 1 10.84 23.46 -26.27
C MET A 1 11.76 23.79 -25.10
N SER A 2 11.36 23.49 -23.86
CA SER A 2 12.22 23.65 -22.69
C SER A 2 13.43 22.71 -22.83
N ALA A 3 14.62 23.17 -22.44
CA ALA A 3 15.84 22.37 -22.51
C ALA A 3 15.69 21.13 -21.62
N SER A 4 15.98 19.94 -22.17
CA SER A 4 15.98 18.69 -21.40
C SER A 4 17.12 18.71 -20.38
N VAL A 5 16.82 18.44 -19.10
CA VAL A 5 17.81 18.29 -18.04
C VAL A 5 18.38 16.88 -18.02
N LEU A 6 17.56 15.88 -18.38
CA LEU A 6 17.97 14.48 -18.50
C LEU A 6 17.42 13.90 -19.81
N SER A 7 18.27 13.19 -20.55
CA SER A 7 17.89 12.48 -21.77
C SER A 7 18.40 11.06 -21.74
N VAL A 8 17.51 10.11 -21.94
CA VAL A 8 17.83 8.68 -22.06
C VAL A 8 17.62 8.26 -23.50
N ARG A 9 18.57 7.56 -24.10
CA ARG A 9 18.52 7.11 -25.48
C ARG A 9 18.84 5.62 -25.58
N ASP A 10 17.89 4.84 -26.07
CA ASP A 10 17.97 3.41 -26.39
C ASP A 10 18.62 2.57 -25.28
N LEU A 11 18.29 2.90 -24.01
CA LEU A 11 18.88 2.26 -22.85
C LEU A 11 18.42 0.80 -22.75
N THR A 12 19.39 -0.11 -22.84
CA THR A 12 19.15 -1.55 -22.73
C THR A 12 19.89 -2.12 -21.53
N VAL A 13 19.16 -2.84 -20.67
CA VAL A 13 19.73 -3.51 -19.49
C VAL A 13 19.41 -5.01 -19.58
N LYS A 14 20.45 -5.84 -19.41
CA LYS A 14 20.34 -7.28 -19.38
C LYS A 14 20.73 -7.87 -18.03
N ALA A 15 20.12 -9.01 -17.73
CA ALA A 15 20.53 -9.90 -16.66
C ALA A 15 21.32 -11.08 -17.26
N HIS A 16 22.53 -11.31 -16.75
CA HIS A 16 23.39 -12.46 -17.10
C HIS A 16 23.18 -13.55 -16.05
N LEU A 17 22.31 -14.50 -16.35
CA LEU A 17 21.95 -15.62 -15.47
C LEU A 17 22.67 -16.90 -15.95
N ASP A 18 22.84 -17.88 -15.07
CA ASP A 18 23.38 -19.20 -15.44
C ASP A 18 22.53 -19.90 -16.53
N SER A 19 21.23 -19.55 -16.59
CA SER A 19 20.27 -20.05 -17.60
C SER A 19 20.30 -19.30 -18.94
N GLY A 20 21.13 -18.25 -19.08
CA GLY A 20 21.23 -17.39 -20.25
C GLY A 20 20.95 -15.92 -19.98
N GLU A 21 21.04 -15.11 -21.02
CA GLU A 21 20.77 -13.68 -20.94
C GLU A 21 19.26 -13.38 -21.00
N ARG A 22 18.82 -12.42 -20.20
CA ARG A 22 17.45 -11.92 -20.24
C ARG A 22 17.44 -10.39 -20.32
N ILE A 23 16.76 -9.85 -21.32
CA ILE A 23 16.54 -8.41 -21.45
C ILE A 23 15.51 -7.97 -20.39
N LEU A 24 15.85 -6.96 -19.60
CA LEU A 24 15.00 -6.37 -18.56
C LEU A 24 14.53 -4.96 -18.92
N LEU A 25 15.37 -4.18 -19.63
CA LEU A 25 14.99 -2.93 -20.30
C LEU A 25 15.41 -3.05 -21.76
N ASP A 26 14.52 -2.70 -22.68
CA ASP A 26 14.68 -2.88 -24.10
C ASP A 26 14.54 -1.53 -24.84
N ALA A 27 15.68 -0.94 -25.21
CA ALA A 27 15.82 0.30 -25.98
C ALA A 27 14.94 1.45 -25.45
N VAL A 28 14.96 1.70 -24.13
CA VAL A 28 14.13 2.73 -23.51
C VAL A 28 14.71 4.11 -23.80
N SER A 29 13.88 5.00 -24.37
CA SER A 29 14.22 6.39 -24.63
C SER A 29 13.20 7.33 -23.99
N LEU A 30 13.64 8.31 -23.20
CA LEU A 30 12.81 9.33 -22.57
C LEU A 30 13.58 10.62 -22.29
N ASP A 31 12.88 11.71 -22.16
CA ASP A 31 13.43 13.02 -21.77
C ASP A 31 12.74 13.54 -20.52
N LEU A 32 13.45 14.30 -19.70
CA LEU A 32 12.91 15.08 -18.59
C LEU A 32 13.28 16.56 -18.81
N ALA A 33 12.28 17.41 -18.88
CA ALA A 33 12.50 18.85 -19.00
C ALA A 33 12.83 19.47 -17.63
N LYS A 34 13.45 20.64 -17.63
CA LYS A 34 13.76 21.36 -16.39
C LYS A 34 12.48 21.80 -15.68
N GLY A 35 12.35 21.46 -14.39
CA GLY A 35 11.17 21.78 -13.57
C GLY A 35 9.95 20.92 -13.84
N GLU A 36 10.05 19.92 -14.73
CA GLU A 36 8.96 18.99 -15.06
C GLU A 36 8.80 17.89 -13.99
N ILE A 37 7.56 17.47 -13.76
CA ILE A 37 7.25 16.21 -13.07
C ILE A 37 6.82 15.20 -14.14
N LEU A 38 7.67 14.20 -14.38
CA LEU A 38 7.37 13.07 -15.25
C LEU A 38 6.85 11.89 -14.42
N GLY A 39 5.60 11.49 -14.63
CA GLY A 39 5.01 10.29 -14.04
C GLY A 39 5.41 9.05 -14.83
N LEU A 40 5.99 8.06 -14.17
CA LEU A 40 6.34 6.77 -14.76
C LEU A 40 5.41 5.69 -14.21
N VAL A 41 4.50 5.17 -15.03
CA VAL A 41 3.43 4.25 -14.63
C VAL A 41 3.53 2.90 -15.32
N GLY A 42 2.90 1.87 -14.76
CA GLY A 42 2.83 0.50 -15.28
C GLY A 42 2.77 -0.53 -14.15
N GLU A 43 2.50 -1.79 -14.49
CA GLU A 43 2.45 -2.91 -13.54
C GLU A 43 3.78 -3.14 -12.81
N SER A 44 3.72 -3.86 -11.66
CA SER A 44 4.93 -4.33 -10.97
C SER A 44 5.77 -5.22 -11.90
N GLY A 45 7.09 -5.06 -11.86
CA GLY A 45 7.97 -5.76 -12.78
C GLY A 45 8.02 -5.20 -14.20
N SER A 46 7.34 -4.09 -14.52
CA SER A 46 7.43 -3.44 -15.85
C SER A 46 8.78 -2.79 -16.15
N GLY A 47 9.67 -2.67 -15.13
CA GLY A 47 11.02 -2.12 -15.30
C GLY A 47 11.23 -0.70 -14.77
N LYS A 48 10.21 -0.01 -14.22
CA LYS A 48 10.25 1.38 -13.75
C LYS A 48 11.41 1.66 -12.77
N SER A 49 11.42 0.95 -11.65
CA SER A 49 12.49 1.10 -10.63
C SER A 49 13.87 0.72 -11.18
N LEU A 50 13.93 -0.28 -12.08
CA LEU A 50 15.19 -0.65 -12.73
C LEU A 50 15.67 0.47 -13.66
N LEU A 51 14.79 1.07 -14.45
CA LEU A 51 15.12 2.22 -15.29
C LEU A 51 15.71 3.34 -14.43
N CYS A 52 15.01 3.76 -13.38
CA CYS A 52 15.46 4.85 -12.52
C CYS A 52 16.80 4.56 -11.81
N ARG A 53 17.02 3.34 -11.35
CA ARG A 53 18.31 2.92 -10.78
C ARG A 53 19.43 2.88 -11.83
N SER A 54 19.09 2.54 -13.08
CA SER A 54 20.04 2.55 -14.18
C SER A 54 20.54 3.96 -14.52
N LEU A 55 19.68 4.99 -14.37
CA LEU A 55 20.07 6.40 -14.61
C LEU A 55 21.26 6.83 -13.74
N ILE A 56 21.38 6.30 -12.54
CA ILE A 56 22.46 6.59 -11.59
C ILE A 56 23.40 5.39 -11.41
N ARG A 57 23.35 4.40 -12.30
CA ARG A 57 24.17 3.17 -12.27
C ARG A 57 24.11 2.43 -10.92
N LEU A 58 22.93 2.42 -10.27
CA LEU A 58 22.67 1.75 -8.98
C LEU A 58 21.89 0.46 -9.19
N LEU A 59 22.45 -0.43 -10.01
CA LEU A 59 21.82 -1.70 -10.33
C LEU A 59 21.78 -2.62 -9.09
N PRO A 60 20.65 -3.32 -8.84
CA PRO A 60 20.45 -4.11 -7.61
C PRO A 60 21.27 -5.41 -7.55
N SER A 61 21.95 -5.79 -8.62
CA SER A 61 22.80 -6.98 -8.70
C SER A 61 23.93 -6.78 -9.68
N SER A 62 25.09 -7.39 -9.40
CA SER A 62 26.24 -7.43 -10.33
C SER A 62 25.95 -8.25 -11.61
N LEU A 63 24.91 -9.09 -11.58
CA LEU A 63 24.43 -9.81 -12.76
C LEU A 63 23.71 -8.91 -13.76
N LEU A 64 23.33 -7.69 -13.37
CA LEU A 64 22.67 -6.73 -14.25
C LEU A 64 23.69 -5.78 -14.84
N LYS A 65 23.62 -5.56 -16.16
CA LYS A 65 24.51 -4.65 -16.88
C LYS A 65 23.74 -3.77 -17.85
N ILE A 66 24.20 -2.53 -17.99
CA ILE A 66 23.81 -1.64 -19.08
C ILE A 66 24.61 -2.10 -20.30
N GLU A 67 23.92 -2.65 -21.31
CA GLU A 67 24.54 -3.19 -22.52
C GLU A 67 24.70 -2.12 -23.60
N SER A 68 23.72 -1.24 -23.74
CA SER A 68 23.72 -0.20 -24.76
C SER A 68 22.90 1.00 -24.33
N GLY A 69 23.00 2.07 -25.10
CA GLY A 69 22.31 3.33 -24.88
C GLY A 69 23.15 4.34 -24.10
N SER A 70 22.55 5.49 -23.83
CA SER A 70 23.19 6.58 -23.09
C SER A 70 22.22 7.28 -22.15
N VAL A 71 22.76 7.85 -21.08
CA VAL A 71 22.04 8.67 -20.10
C VAL A 71 22.74 10.02 -20.02
N LEU A 72 22.14 11.04 -20.60
CA LEU A 72 22.70 12.37 -20.72
C LEU A 72 22.12 13.29 -19.64
N LEU A 73 22.92 13.74 -18.69
CA LEU A 73 22.57 14.78 -17.70
C LEU A 73 23.20 16.11 -18.18
N GLU A 74 22.36 17.05 -18.59
CA GLU A 74 22.81 18.34 -19.17
C GLU A 74 23.90 18.15 -20.26
N GLY A 75 23.73 17.11 -21.10
CA GLY A 75 24.67 16.76 -22.18
C GLY A 75 25.86 15.87 -21.78
N ARG A 76 26.10 15.62 -20.49
CA ARG A 76 27.15 14.71 -19.99
C ARG A 76 26.63 13.27 -19.91
N ASP A 77 27.27 12.34 -20.60
CA ASP A 77 26.90 10.94 -20.62
C ASP A 77 27.33 10.21 -19.34
N LEU A 78 26.35 9.90 -18.48
CA LEU A 78 26.55 9.22 -17.19
C LEU A 78 26.96 7.75 -17.34
N THR A 79 26.72 7.13 -18.50
CA THR A 79 27.11 5.73 -18.74
C THR A 79 28.63 5.58 -18.92
N ARG A 80 29.32 6.67 -19.26
CA ARG A 80 30.75 6.68 -19.61
C ARG A 80 31.65 7.34 -18.57
N ILE A 81 31.09 8.03 -17.56
CA ILE A 81 31.88 8.66 -16.48
C ILE A 81 32.49 7.62 -15.54
N SER A 82 33.56 7.98 -14.86
CA SER A 82 34.19 7.17 -13.83
C SER A 82 33.30 6.98 -12.62
N ASP A 83 33.57 5.96 -11.80
CA ASP A 83 32.80 5.71 -10.56
C ASP A 83 32.99 6.86 -9.54
N ALA A 84 34.15 7.49 -9.52
CA ALA A 84 34.44 8.68 -8.68
C ALA A 84 33.56 9.88 -9.09
N GLU A 85 33.35 10.09 -10.40
CA GLU A 85 32.45 11.13 -10.89
C GLU A 85 30.99 10.76 -10.64
N MET A 86 30.61 9.47 -10.78
CA MET A 86 29.27 9.01 -10.49
C MET A 86 28.90 9.18 -9.00
N LEU A 87 29.86 9.04 -8.07
CA LEU A 87 29.64 9.35 -6.66
C LEU A 87 29.24 10.82 -6.43
N LYS A 88 29.79 11.76 -7.22
CA LYS A 88 29.40 13.17 -7.15
C LYS A 88 28.00 13.43 -7.72
N VAL A 89 27.57 12.64 -8.72
CA VAL A 89 26.23 12.73 -9.31
C VAL A 89 25.17 12.19 -8.33
N ARG A 90 25.45 11.05 -7.70
CA ARG A 90 24.54 10.43 -6.73
C ARG A 90 24.42 11.31 -5.49
N GLY A 91 23.23 11.80 -5.22
CA GLY A 91 22.93 12.72 -4.12
C GLY A 91 23.22 14.19 -4.45
N GLY A 92 24.35 14.52 -5.11
CA GLY A 92 24.73 15.89 -5.43
C GLY A 92 23.96 16.51 -6.60
N GLU A 93 23.74 15.76 -7.68
CA GLU A 93 22.99 16.23 -8.85
C GLU A 93 21.64 15.51 -9.02
N ILE A 94 21.59 14.21 -8.67
CA ILE A 94 20.39 13.38 -8.71
C ILE A 94 20.17 12.77 -7.33
N GLY A 95 19.10 13.19 -6.64
CA GLY A 95 18.60 12.58 -5.41
C GLY A 95 17.64 11.42 -5.72
N MET A 96 17.56 10.43 -4.82
CA MET A 96 16.63 9.32 -4.98
C MET A 96 15.90 9.01 -3.66
N ILE A 97 14.58 8.92 -3.74
CA ILE A 97 13.70 8.39 -2.71
C ILE A 97 13.39 6.95 -3.09
N PHE A 98 13.71 6.01 -2.21
CA PHE A 98 13.49 4.58 -2.44
C PHE A 98 12.11 4.15 -1.95
N GLN A 99 11.59 3.06 -2.50
CA GLN A 99 10.25 2.52 -2.21
C GLN A 99 10.02 2.19 -0.73
N ASN A 100 11.02 1.66 -0.02
CA ASN A 100 10.88 1.27 1.39
C ASN A 100 11.85 2.07 2.28
N PRO A 101 11.36 3.04 3.07
CA PRO A 101 12.20 3.84 3.94
C PRO A 101 12.86 3.02 5.06
N THR A 102 12.25 1.92 5.49
CA THR A 102 12.78 1.08 6.57
C THR A 102 14.07 0.35 6.17
N SER A 103 14.23 0.03 4.89
CA SER A 103 15.44 -0.66 4.39
C SER A 103 16.54 0.28 3.91
N HIS A 104 16.24 1.59 3.78
CA HIS A 104 17.18 2.57 3.22
C HIS A 104 17.63 3.65 4.21
N LEU A 105 17.01 3.70 5.40
CA LEU A 105 17.54 4.45 6.54
C LEU A 105 18.35 3.51 7.41
N ASP A 106 19.55 3.92 7.84
CA ASP A 106 20.39 3.15 8.76
C ASP A 106 19.71 3.08 10.14
N PRO A 107 19.30 1.89 10.62
CA PRO A 107 18.54 1.75 11.86
C PRO A 107 19.34 2.08 13.13
N VAL A 108 20.66 2.09 13.05
CA VAL A 108 21.57 2.36 14.20
C VAL A 108 22.19 3.75 14.15
N MET A 109 21.86 4.55 13.14
CA MET A 109 22.33 5.93 12.99
C MET A 109 21.17 6.92 13.17
N ARG A 110 21.42 8.03 13.88
CA ARG A 110 20.44 9.10 14.08
C ARG A 110 20.07 9.75 12.75
N ILE A 111 18.80 10.12 12.59
CA ILE A 111 18.28 10.71 11.35
C ILE A 111 19.05 11.95 10.93
N GLY A 112 19.31 12.87 11.86
CA GLY A 112 20.03 14.08 11.56
C GLY A 112 21.45 13.83 11.06
N ASN A 113 22.12 12.80 11.59
CA ASN A 113 23.47 12.42 11.13
C ASN A 113 23.45 11.86 9.71
N GLN A 114 22.44 11.06 9.33
CA GLN A 114 22.28 10.54 7.96
C GLN A 114 22.12 11.68 6.95
N ILE A 115 21.37 12.72 7.29
CA ILE A 115 21.22 13.93 6.45
C ILE A 115 22.53 14.71 6.40
N ALA A 116 23.16 14.93 7.57
CA ALA A 116 24.40 15.71 7.67
C ALA A 116 25.60 15.05 6.96
N GLU A 117 25.64 13.71 6.88
CA GLU A 117 26.68 12.96 6.17
C GLU A 117 26.72 13.33 4.69
N GLY A 118 25.57 13.29 4.00
CA GLY A 118 25.45 13.70 2.60
C GLY A 118 25.90 15.16 2.39
N ILE A 119 25.48 16.08 3.26
CA ILE A 119 25.87 17.48 3.20
C ILE A 119 27.39 17.64 3.34
N ARG A 120 28.01 16.97 4.31
CA ARG A 120 29.46 17.02 4.49
C ARG A 120 30.23 16.50 3.28
N TYR A 121 29.77 15.38 2.72
CA TYR A 121 30.42 14.74 1.59
C TYR A 121 30.35 15.60 0.30
N HIS A 122 29.18 16.15 -0.01
CA HIS A 122 28.94 16.84 -1.28
C HIS A 122 29.20 18.34 -1.23
N GLN A 123 29.01 18.99 -0.07
CA GLN A 123 29.15 20.44 0.07
C GLN A 123 30.42 20.83 0.82
N GLY A 124 31.15 19.87 1.40
CA GLY A 124 32.40 20.12 2.13
C GLY A 124 32.23 20.91 3.43
N LEU A 125 30.99 21.00 3.98
CA LEU A 125 30.71 21.73 5.22
C LEU A 125 31.31 21.02 6.42
N ASN A 126 31.71 21.79 7.43
CA ASN A 126 32.14 21.22 8.71
C ASN A 126 30.96 20.62 9.49
N ALA A 127 31.25 19.87 10.58
CA ALA A 127 30.23 19.16 11.35
C ALA A 127 29.14 20.06 11.94
N ARG A 128 29.49 21.29 12.37
CA ARG A 128 28.55 22.25 12.95
C ARG A 128 27.62 22.85 11.89
N GLU A 129 28.17 23.21 10.77
CA GLU A 129 27.42 23.74 9.62
C GLU A 129 26.50 22.69 9.02
N ALA A 130 26.97 21.46 8.81
CA ALA A 130 26.18 20.35 8.31
C ALA A 130 25.02 19.99 9.27
N ARG A 131 25.26 20.05 10.59
CA ARG A 131 24.19 19.87 11.59
C ARG A 131 23.11 20.94 11.46
N ALA A 132 23.49 22.21 11.33
CA ALA A 132 22.54 23.30 11.17
C ALA A 132 21.70 23.16 9.89
N ALA A 133 22.36 22.84 8.76
CA ALA A 133 21.69 22.59 7.49
C ALA A 133 20.75 21.37 7.55
N ALA A 134 21.14 20.29 8.24
CA ALA A 134 20.28 19.11 8.40
C ALA A 134 19.03 19.42 9.24
N ILE A 135 19.14 20.25 10.28
CA ILE A 135 18.00 20.70 11.08
C ILE A 135 17.03 21.56 10.22
N GLU A 136 17.58 22.42 9.36
CA GLU A 136 16.77 23.21 8.43
C GLU A 136 16.02 22.33 7.44
N ILE A 137 16.67 21.30 6.88
CA ILE A 137 16.05 20.32 5.97
C ILE A 137 14.92 19.56 6.69
N LEU A 138 15.12 19.12 7.93
CA LEU A 138 14.06 18.50 8.73
C LEU A 138 12.85 19.42 8.87
N GLY A 139 13.06 20.72 9.10
CA GLY A 139 11.99 21.72 9.10
C GLY A 139 11.29 21.84 7.74
N GLN A 140 12.06 21.87 6.64
CA GLN A 140 11.50 21.96 5.28
C GLN A 140 10.66 20.74 4.88
N VAL A 141 11.01 19.53 5.36
CA VAL A 141 10.21 18.32 5.12
C VAL A 141 9.07 18.14 6.14
N GLY A 142 8.82 19.15 6.98
CA GLY A 142 7.64 19.25 7.81
C GLY A 142 7.71 18.52 9.16
N PHE A 143 8.90 18.43 9.74
CA PHE A 143 9.02 17.98 11.13
C PHE A 143 8.72 19.14 12.10
N PRO A 144 7.85 18.94 13.12
CA PRO A 144 7.43 20.01 14.02
C PRO A 144 8.52 20.45 15.00
N ASP A 145 9.42 19.55 15.40
CA ASP A 145 10.59 19.83 16.24
C ASP A 145 11.87 19.24 15.61
N PRO A 146 12.45 19.95 14.61
CA PRO A 146 13.60 19.46 13.87
C PRO A 146 14.84 19.20 14.75
N ILE A 147 14.99 19.92 15.87
CA ILE A 147 16.14 19.79 16.76
C ILE A 147 16.08 18.47 17.54
N SER A 148 14.93 18.16 18.12
CA SER A 148 14.71 16.89 18.83
C SER A 148 14.80 15.71 17.86
N GLN A 149 14.15 15.83 16.70
CA GLN A 149 14.10 14.76 15.71
C GLN A 149 15.41 14.51 14.98
N TYR A 150 16.33 15.47 14.96
CA TYR A 150 17.71 15.25 14.54
C TYR A 150 18.37 14.12 15.35
N GLU A 151 18.11 14.06 16.66
CA GLU A 151 18.71 13.09 17.59
C GLU A 151 17.98 11.73 17.61
N SER A 152 16.82 11.62 16.95
CA SER A 152 16.01 10.40 16.93
C SER A 152 16.54 9.36 15.95
N TYR A 153 16.20 8.09 16.19
CA TYR A 153 16.51 6.95 15.33
C TYR A 153 15.31 6.59 14.43
N PRO A 154 15.53 5.93 13.27
CA PRO A 154 14.45 5.55 12.37
C PRO A 154 13.34 4.71 13.02
N HIS A 155 13.67 3.87 13.99
CA HIS A 155 12.69 2.99 14.65
C HIS A 155 11.74 3.75 15.59
N GLU A 156 12.07 4.98 15.97
CA GLU A 156 11.22 5.86 16.79
C GLU A 156 10.16 6.60 15.95
N PHE A 157 10.28 6.56 14.62
CA PHE A 157 9.44 7.28 13.68
C PHE A 157 8.28 6.43 13.15
N SER A 158 7.12 7.06 12.94
CA SER A 158 6.01 6.48 12.15
C SER A 158 6.41 6.28 10.69
N GLY A 159 5.60 5.56 9.90
CA GLY A 159 5.82 5.36 8.47
C GLY A 159 5.98 6.68 7.70
N GLY A 160 5.07 7.61 7.91
CA GLY A 160 5.12 8.93 7.29
C GLY A 160 6.32 9.78 7.73
N MET A 161 6.71 9.71 9.01
CA MET A 161 7.92 10.40 9.50
C MET A 161 9.19 9.80 8.87
N ARG A 162 9.30 8.46 8.74
CA ARG A 162 10.42 7.83 8.04
C ARG A 162 10.49 8.27 6.57
N GLN A 163 9.33 8.39 5.92
CA GLN A 163 9.26 8.86 4.54
C GLN A 163 9.72 10.32 4.42
N ARG A 164 9.28 11.22 5.31
CA ARG A 164 9.77 12.60 5.38
C ARG A 164 11.28 12.66 5.62
N ALA A 165 11.81 11.82 6.51
CA ALA A 165 13.25 11.73 6.77
C ALA A 165 14.02 11.29 5.51
N MET A 166 13.53 10.27 4.78
CA MET A 166 14.14 9.81 3.54
C MET A 166 14.09 10.89 2.44
N ILE A 167 13.00 11.65 2.35
CA ILE A 167 12.93 12.84 1.47
C ILE A 167 14.00 13.85 1.89
N GLY A 168 14.17 14.10 3.20
CA GLY A 168 15.22 14.98 3.72
C GLY A 168 16.63 14.52 3.32
N VAL A 169 16.92 13.23 3.41
CA VAL A 169 18.19 12.65 2.95
C VAL A 169 18.37 12.87 1.44
N ALA A 170 17.35 12.57 0.63
CA ALA A 170 17.43 12.73 -0.83
C ALA A 170 17.61 14.18 -1.28
N LEU A 171 17.12 15.15 -0.51
CA LEU A 171 17.20 16.59 -0.79
C LEU A 171 18.41 17.29 -0.14
N SER A 172 19.17 16.58 0.68
CA SER A 172 20.23 17.14 1.54
C SER A 172 21.29 17.92 0.77
N CYS A 173 21.56 17.50 -0.46
CA CYS A 173 22.60 18.10 -1.30
C CYS A 173 22.07 19.04 -2.38
N ASN A 174 20.79 19.42 -2.29
CA ASN A 174 20.11 20.31 -3.25
C ASN A 174 20.23 19.82 -4.72
N PRO A 175 19.78 18.59 -5.01
CA PRO A 175 19.91 18.00 -6.34
C PRO A 175 19.08 18.77 -7.39
N LYS A 176 19.42 18.63 -8.68
CA LYS A 176 18.66 19.17 -9.83
C LYS A 176 17.48 18.28 -10.19
N ILE A 177 17.64 16.98 -9.96
CA ILE A 177 16.65 15.94 -10.27
C ILE A 177 16.38 15.11 -9.02
N LEU A 178 15.11 14.83 -8.77
CA LEU A 178 14.67 13.90 -7.75
C LEU A 178 13.98 12.70 -8.41
N ILE A 179 14.48 11.51 -8.17
CA ILE A 179 13.79 10.26 -8.51
C ILE A 179 13.01 9.81 -7.29
N ALA A 180 11.69 9.71 -7.41
CA ALA A 180 10.80 9.25 -6.35
C ALA A 180 10.20 7.89 -6.74
N ASP A 181 10.81 6.80 -6.21
CA ASP A 181 10.40 5.43 -6.49
C ASP A 181 9.31 5.00 -5.50
N GLU A 182 8.05 5.11 -5.92
CA GLU A 182 6.85 4.83 -5.13
C GLU A 182 6.88 5.49 -3.74
N PRO A 183 7.00 6.81 -3.65
CA PRO A 183 7.27 7.52 -2.39
C PRO A 183 6.12 7.47 -1.39
N THR A 184 4.96 6.94 -1.76
CA THR A 184 3.75 6.89 -0.94
C THR A 184 3.24 5.47 -0.69
N THR A 185 3.93 4.45 -1.18
CA THR A 185 3.55 3.05 -0.97
C THR A 185 3.52 2.71 0.52
N ALA A 186 2.49 2.00 0.96
CA ALA A 186 2.20 1.63 2.34
C ALA A 186 1.98 2.82 3.32
N LEU A 187 1.61 3.98 2.80
CA LEU A 187 1.16 5.11 3.60
C LEU A 187 -0.37 5.26 3.51
N ASP A 188 -0.96 5.78 4.58
CA ASP A 188 -2.37 6.15 4.59
C ASP A 188 -2.66 7.28 3.60
N VAL A 189 -3.87 7.32 3.06
CA VAL A 189 -4.28 8.27 2.02
C VAL A 189 -4.01 9.73 2.42
N THR A 190 -4.25 10.09 3.67
CA THR A 190 -3.98 11.44 4.20
C THR A 190 -2.48 11.75 4.23
N ILE A 191 -1.65 10.81 4.69
CA ILE A 191 -0.18 10.97 4.72
C ILE A 191 0.38 10.97 3.29
N GLN A 192 -0.13 10.09 2.41
CA GLN A 192 0.21 10.08 0.99
C GLN A 192 -0.01 11.46 0.36
N ALA A 193 -1.20 12.04 0.59
CA ALA A 193 -1.55 13.36 0.14
C ALA A 193 -0.59 14.44 0.65
N GLN A 194 -0.22 14.42 1.92
CA GLN A 194 0.75 15.35 2.52
C GLN A 194 2.15 15.21 1.90
N ILE A 195 2.61 13.99 1.63
CA ILE A 195 3.92 13.73 0.99
C ILE A 195 3.93 14.25 -0.45
N LEU A 196 2.86 14.00 -1.22
CA LEU A 196 2.77 14.50 -2.60
C LEU A 196 2.75 16.03 -2.64
N LYS A 197 1.99 16.68 -1.76
CA LYS A 197 1.99 18.12 -1.62
C LYS A 197 3.38 18.67 -1.26
N LEU A 198 4.06 18.03 -0.31
CA LEU A 198 5.42 18.39 0.07
C LEU A 198 6.37 18.34 -1.14
N LEU A 199 6.31 17.28 -1.97
CA LEU A 199 7.13 17.15 -3.18
C LEU A 199 6.83 18.24 -4.21
N MET A 200 5.55 18.59 -4.42
CA MET A 200 5.15 19.69 -5.31
C MET A 200 5.63 21.04 -4.79
N ASP A 201 5.45 21.33 -3.49
CA ASP A 201 5.91 22.58 -2.87
C ASP A 201 7.44 22.73 -2.98
N ILE A 202 8.18 21.64 -2.82
CA ILE A 202 9.65 21.65 -2.96
C ILE A 202 10.05 21.84 -4.42
N ARG A 203 9.37 21.17 -5.38
CA ARG A 203 9.59 21.38 -6.82
C ARG A 203 9.45 22.86 -7.17
N ASP A 204 8.34 23.50 -6.75
CA ASP A 204 8.04 24.88 -7.08
C ASP A 204 9.03 25.85 -6.44
N LYS A 205 9.42 25.63 -5.18
CA LYS A 205 10.39 26.49 -4.47
C LYS A 205 11.81 26.37 -4.97
N ARG A 206 12.24 25.18 -5.40
CA ARG A 206 13.66 24.91 -5.79
C ARG A 206 13.87 24.78 -7.29
N GLY A 207 12.81 24.79 -8.12
CA GLY A 207 12.89 24.50 -9.56
C GLY A 207 13.37 23.07 -9.86
N LEU A 208 13.03 22.12 -8.99
CA LEU A 208 13.44 20.73 -9.04
C LEU A 208 12.71 20.00 -10.17
N SER A 209 13.38 19.14 -10.92
CA SER A 209 12.75 18.21 -11.87
C SER A 209 12.53 16.88 -11.18
N ILE A 210 11.38 16.25 -11.38
CA ILE A 210 11.01 15.01 -10.66
C ILE A 210 10.65 13.89 -11.63
N ILE A 211 11.18 12.68 -11.42
CA ILE A 211 10.64 11.44 -11.98
C ILE A 211 9.87 10.75 -10.86
N LEU A 212 8.55 10.70 -11.00
CA LEU A 212 7.66 10.08 -10.02
C LEU A 212 7.20 8.72 -10.52
N ILE A 213 7.66 7.66 -9.87
CA ILE A 213 7.17 6.30 -10.11
C ILE A 213 5.99 6.04 -9.19
N THR A 214 4.91 5.59 -9.76
CA THR A 214 3.74 5.10 -9.02
C THR A 214 2.93 4.15 -9.89
N HIS A 215 2.13 3.31 -9.27
CA HIS A 215 1.12 2.50 -9.94
C HIS A 215 -0.27 3.16 -9.91
N ASP A 216 -0.43 4.27 -9.18
CA ASP A 216 -1.69 5.00 -9.03
C ASP A 216 -1.80 6.12 -10.10
N LEU A 217 -2.74 5.96 -11.03
CA LEU A 217 -3.00 6.92 -12.10
C LEU A 217 -3.61 8.23 -11.58
N GLY A 218 -4.38 8.20 -10.50
CA GLY A 218 -4.94 9.39 -9.87
C GLY A 218 -3.83 10.31 -9.36
N ILE A 219 -2.80 9.74 -8.71
CA ILE A 219 -1.61 10.51 -8.28
C ILE A 219 -0.97 11.21 -9.48
N VAL A 220 -0.73 10.47 -10.56
CA VAL A 220 -0.05 11.02 -11.75
C VAL A 220 -0.90 12.07 -12.46
N ALA A 221 -2.21 11.83 -12.56
CA ALA A 221 -3.16 12.79 -13.14
C ALA A 221 -3.11 14.14 -12.42
N GLN A 222 -3.00 14.13 -11.11
CA GLN A 222 -3.07 15.33 -10.29
C GLN A 222 -1.71 16.01 -10.06
N THR A 223 -0.60 15.26 -10.09
CA THR A 223 0.72 15.79 -9.70
C THR A 223 1.69 15.96 -10.87
N CYS A 224 1.56 15.17 -11.95
CA CYS A 224 2.54 15.18 -13.03
C CYS A 224 2.14 16.12 -14.18
N ASP A 225 3.14 16.54 -14.95
CA ASP A 225 2.96 17.33 -16.16
C ASP A 225 2.82 16.42 -17.39
N ARG A 226 3.57 15.31 -17.38
CA ARG A 226 3.63 14.32 -18.45
C ARG A 226 3.64 12.91 -17.86
N ILE A 227 3.15 11.93 -18.62
CA ILE A 227 3.05 10.53 -18.22
C ILE A 227 3.79 9.67 -19.23
N ALA A 228 4.58 8.73 -18.74
CA ALA A 228 5.26 7.69 -19.50
C ALA A 228 4.82 6.32 -19.00
N VAL A 229 4.30 5.48 -19.91
CA VAL A 229 3.73 4.16 -19.60
C VAL A 229 4.71 3.07 -19.98
N MET A 230 5.06 2.21 -19.00
CA MET A 230 6.00 1.10 -19.20
C MET A 230 5.32 -0.26 -19.02
N ARG A 231 5.72 -1.23 -19.87
CA ARG A 231 5.38 -2.64 -19.73
C ARG A 231 6.49 -3.54 -20.26
N GLY A 232 6.85 -4.58 -19.51
CA GLY A 232 7.82 -5.59 -19.95
C GLY A 232 9.18 -5.02 -20.35
N GLY A 233 9.67 -3.99 -19.67
CA GLY A 233 10.95 -3.33 -19.94
C GLY A 233 10.93 -2.33 -21.10
N LYS A 234 9.77 -2.04 -21.69
CA LYS A 234 9.61 -1.10 -22.82
C LYS A 234 8.77 0.12 -22.41
N LEU A 235 9.10 1.26 -23.00
CA LEU A 235 8.23 2.44 -22.98
C LEU A 235 7.20 2.27 -24.10
N LEU A 236 5.92 2.23 -23.75
CA LEU A 236 4.83 1.98 -24.70
C LEU A 236 4.17 3.26 -25.19
N GLU A 237 4.00 4.22 -24.29
CA GLU A 237 3.37 5.50 -24.58
C GLU A 237 3.93 6.60 -23.68
N ASP A 238 4.07 7.81 -24.22
CA ASP A 238 4.58 8.99 -23.51
C ASP A 238 3.89 10.24 -24.06
N GLY A 239 3.45 11.12 -23.17
CA GLY A 239 2.79 12.36 -23.58
C GLY A 239 2.29 13.22 -22.43
N PRO A 240 1.78 14.44 -22.74
CA PRO A 240 1.14 15.30 -21.76
C PRO A 240 -0.02 14.56 -21.07
N LYS A 241 -0.11 14.70 -19.74
CA LYS A 241 -1.10 13.95 -18.93
C LYS A 241 -2.52 14.03 -19.46
N ARG A 242 -2.99 15.22 -19.84
CA ARG A 242 -4.36 15.42 -20.37
C ARG A 242 -4.61 14.61 -21.64
N THR A 243 -3.65 14.63 -22.56
CA THR A 243 -3.79 13.91 -23.83
C THR A 243 -3.76 12.40 -23.60
N LEU A 244 -2.83 11.92 -22.80
CA LEU A 244 -2.67 10.48 -22.55
C LEU A 244 -3.87 9.89 -21.79
N LEU A 245 -4.42 10.63 -20.81
CA LEU A 245 -5.58 10.16 -20.03
C LEU A 245 -6.89 10.23 -20.83
N SER A 246 -7.08 11.25 -21.69
CA SER A 246 -8.30 11.41 -22.47
C SER A 246 -8.32 10.64 -23.79
N GLN A 247 -7.16 10.43 -24.41
CA GLN A 247 -6.99 9.81 -25.72
C GLN A 247 -5.81 8.83 -25.74
N PRO A 248 -5.83 7.79 -24.89
CA PRO A 248 -4.78 6.77 -24.90
C PRO A 248 -4.79 6.01 -26.24
N ARG A 249 -3.59 5.70 -26.76
CA ARG A 249 -3.43 5.04 -28.07
C ARG A 249 -3.09 3.56 -27.93
N HIS A 250 -2.26 3.23 -26.95
CA HIS A 250 -1.80 1.86 -26.76
C HIS A 250 -2.86 1.03 -26.00
N PRO A 251 -3.21 -0.21 -26.45
CA PRO A 251 -4.22 -1.05 -25.78
C PRO A 251 -3.97 -1.22 -24.28
N TYR A 252 -2.72 -1.44 -23.89
CA TYR A 252 -2.36 -1.56 -22.49
C TYR A 252 -2.65 -0.29 -21.66
N THR A 253 -2.40 0.90 -22.23
CA THR A 253 -2.72 2.17 -21.56
C THR A 253 -4.23 2.32 -21.36
N ILE A 254 -5.02 1.91 -22.38
CA ILE A 254 -6.48 1.89 -22.30
C ILE A 254 -6.96 0.97 -21.18
N ASP A 255 -6.41 -0.25 -21.10
CA ASP A 255 -6.76 -1.23 -20.08
C ASP A 255 -6.34 -0.75 -18.68
N LEU A 256 -5.17 -0.13 -18.56
CA LEU A 256 -4.66 0.43 -17.31
C LEU A 256 -5.58 1.55 -16.78
N ILE A 257 -6.03 2.45 -17.67
CA ILE A 257 -6.96 3.53 -17.32
C ILE A 257 -8.32 2.97 -16.90
N LYS A 258 -8.85 1.98 -17.63
CA LYS A 258 -10.13 1.34 -17.30
C LYS A 258 -10.10 0.55 -15.99
N SER A 259 -8.94 0.01 -15.63
CA SER A 259 -8.75 -0.75 -14.38
C SER A 259 -8.60 0.15 -13.14
N HIS A 260 -8.42 1.47 -13.34
CA HIS A 260 -8.33 2.40 -12.22
C HIS A 260 -9.68 2.47 -11.51
N PRO A 261 -9.73 2.31 -10.20
CA PRO A 261 -10.96 2.45 -9.42
C PRO A 261 -11.37 3.92 -9.37
N SER A 262 -11.96 4.40 -10.49
CA SER A 262 -12.55 5.74 -10.53
C SER A 262 -13.75 5.79 -9.60
N MET A 263 -14.04 6.96 -9.05
CA MET A 263 -15.31 7.24 -8.43
C MET A 263 -16.38 7.23 -9.54
N PRO A 264 -17.22 6.20 -9.68
CA PRO A 264 -18.21 6.19 -10.74
C PRO A 264 -19.20 7.33 -10.55
N ASP A 265 -19.51 8.06 -11.63
CA ASP A 265 -20.56 9.07 -11.66
C ASP A 265 -21.96 8.45 -11.63
N GLU A 266 -22.08 7.13 -11.91
CA GLU A 266 -23.36 6.41 -11.92
C GLU A 266 -23.42 5.40 -10.77
N THR A 267 -24.54 5.43 -10.06
CA THR A 267 -24.90 4.51 -8.98
C THR A 267 -24.93 3.08 -9.49
N VAL A 268 -24.09 2.21 -8.92
CA VAL A 268 -24.27 0.77 -9.07
C VAL A 268 -25.61 0.42 -8.39
N PRO A 269 -26.59 -0.18 -9.10
CA PRO A 269 -27.86 -0.53 -8.47
C PRO A 269 -27.59 -1.44 -7.28
N VAL A 270 -27.91 -0.96 -6.08
CA VAL A 270 -27.98 -1.81 -4.89
C VAL A 270 -28.98 -2.91 -5.23
N ALA A 271 -28.52 -4.16 -5.29
CA ALA A 271 -29.44 -5.27 -5.42
C ALA A 271 -30.43 -5.13 -4.25
N GLU A 272 -31.69 -4.81 -4.59
CA GLU A 272 -32.76 -4.77 -3.60
C GLU A 272 -32.75 -6.11 -2.89
N THR A 273 -32.33 -6.10 -1.62
CA THR A 273 -32.53 -7.26 -0.74
C THR A 273 -34.02 -7.52 -0.74
N ALA A 274 -34.41 -8.70 -1.23
CA ALA A 274 -35.77 -9.15 -1.23
C ALA A 274 -36.35 -8.87 0.16
N LYS A 275 -37.47 -8.12 0.18
CA LYS A 275 -38.26 -7.88 1.37
C LYS A 275 -38.96 -9.18 1.76
N ASP A 276 -38.24 -10.04 2.51
CA ASP A 276 -38.87 -11.03 3.35
C ASP A 276 -39.10 -10.37 4.70
N ASP A 277 -40.35 -10.24 5.10
CA ASP A 277 -40.84 -9.52 6.29
C ASP A 277 -40.50 -10.18 7.64
N ALA A 278 -39.55 -11.11 7.70
CA ALA A 278 -39.05 -11.65 8.95
C ALA A 278 -37.83 -10.84 9.44
N PRO A 279 -37.74 -10.45 10.72
CA PRO A 279 -36.54 -9.76 11.22
C PRO A 279 -35.36 -10.70 11.11
N LEU A 280 -34.52 -10.45 10.10
CA LEU A 280 -33.27 -11.19 9.88
C LEU A 280 -32.38 -11.02 11.11
N LYS A 281 -31.97 -12.14 11.72
CA LYS A 281 -30.99 -12.09 12.81
C LYS A 281 -29.60 -11.77 12.26
N PRO A 282 -28.84 -10.89 12.92
CA PRO A 282 -27.48 -10.61 12.50
C PRO A 282 -26.62 -11.89 12.62
N LEU A 283 -25.74 -12.11 11.62
CA LEU A 283 -24.75 -13.18 11.67
C LEU A 283 -23.65 -12.85 12.69
N LEU A 284 -23.23 -11.58 12.74
CA LEU A 284 -22.27 -11.07 13.71
C LEU A 284 -22.85 -9.84 14.39
N GLU A 285 -22.81 -9.81 15.72
CA GLU A 285 -23.18 -8.65 16.53
C GLU A 285 -22.08 -8.36 17.53
N ILE A 286 -21.62 -7.12 17.52
CA ILE A 286 -20.62 -6.58 18.42
C ILE A 286 -21.28 -5.48 19.23
N ASP A 287 -21.12 -5.52 20.56
CA ASP A 287 -21.71 -4.55 21.47
C ASP A 287 -20.66 -4.03 22.45
N ASP A 288 -20.46 -2.71 22.42
CA ASP A 288 -19.55 -1.94 23.29
C ASP A 288 -18.15 -2.58 23.43
N LEU A 289 -17.54 -2.96 22.32
CA LEU A 289 -16.28 -3.68 22.30
C LEU A 289 -15.09 -2.78 22.63
N HIS A 290 -14.27 -3.21 23.59
CA HIS A 290 -13.02 -2.56 23.95
C HIS A 290 -11.83 -3.52 23.87
N VAL A 291 -10.73 -3.05 23.26
CA VAL A 291 -9.45 -3.77 23.22
C VAL A 291 -8.34 -2.82 23.65
N ARG A 292 -7.61 -3.20 24.69
CA ARG A 292 -6.51 -2.41 25.28
C ARG A 292 -5.21 -3.20 25.29
N PHE A 293 -4.13 -2.52 24.94
CA PHE A 293 -2.78 -3.07 25.03
C PHE A 293 -1.97 -2.31 26.08
N ASN A 294 -1.28 -3.02 26.97
CA ASN A 294 -0.31 -2.42 27.86
C ASN A 294 1.06 -2.40 27.16
N VAL A 295 1.55 -1.21 26.83
CA VAL A 295 2.84 -1.00 26.19
C VAL A 295 3.83 -0.48 27.23
N GLY A 296 4.93 -1.21 27.42
CA GLY A 296 5.99 -0.80 28.35
C GLY A 296 5.85 -1.39 29.75
N GLY A 297 6.44 -2.55 29.94
CA GLY A 297 6.74 -3.19 31.21
C GLY A 297 8.10 -3.86 31.09
N GLY A 298 9.19 -3.07 31.12
CA GLY A 298 10.53 -3.63 31.29
C GLY A 298 10.66 -4.18 32.72
N LEU A 299 11.62 -5.12 32.94
CA LEU A 299 11.93 -5.75 34.25
C LEU A 299 12.24 -4.75 35.39
N PHE A 300 12.28 -3.46 35.12
CA PHE A 300 12.45 -2.42 36.13
C PHE A 300 11.11 -1.71 36.37
N LYS A 301 10.52 -1.97 37.55
CA LYS A 301 9.38 -1.24 38.12
C LYS A 301 9.76 0.24 38.26
N GLY A 302 9.27 1.11 37.37
CA GLY A 302 9.55 2.56 37.52
C GLY A 302 9.08 3.45 36.38
N SER A 303 8.86 2.95 35.16
CA SER A 303 8.25 3.76 34.07
C SER A 303 6.81 3.32 33.86
N GLY A 304 5.86 4.25 33.99
CA GLY A 304 4.43 4.00 33.91
C GLY A 304 4.06 3.25 32.63
N ALA A 305 3.43 2.10 32.77
CA ALA A 305 2.89 1.35 31.65
C ALA A 305 1.87 2.25 30.92
N LYS A 306 2.13 2.58 29.65
CA LYS A 306 1.20 3.33 28.81
C LYS A 306 0.16 2.36 28.27
N THR A 307 -1.11 2.57 28.58
CA THR A 307 -2.21 1.79 28.03
C THR A 307 -2.64 2.41 26.71
N VAL A 308 -2.66 1.63 25.64
CA VAL A 308 -3.16 2.03 24.32
C VAL A 308 -4.54 1.41 24.13
N ASN A 309 -5.57 2.24 23.95
CA ASN A 309 -6.91 1.80 23.58
C ASN A 309 -6.93 1.62 22.06
N ALA A 310 -6.86 0.37 21.58
CA ALA A 310 -6.86 0.08 20.16
C ALA A 310 -8.28 0.00 19.58
N VAL A 311 -9.26 -0.38 20.40
CA VAL A 311 -10.71 -0.36 20.09
C VAL A 311 -11.43 0.17 21.33
N SER A 312 -12.34 1.13 21.14
CA SER A 312 -13.02 1.86 22.21
C SER A 312 -14.51 1.99 21.91
N GLY A 313 -15.35 1.16 22.57
CA GLY A 313 -16.81 1.28 22.48
C GLY A 313 -17.39 0.96 21.09
N VAL A 314 -16.79 0.04 20.34
CA VAL A 314 -17.24 -0.31 19.00
C VAL A 314 -18.45 -1.21 19.07
N SER A 315 -19.56 -0.78 18.43
CA SER A 315 -20.75 -1.59 18.19
C SER A 315 -21.00 -1.71 16.70
N LEU A 316 -21.22 -2.94 16.21
CA LEU A 316 -21.37 -3.24 14.77
C LEU A 316 -22.21 -4.49 14.58
N ARG A 317 -23.10 -4.50 13.58
CA ARG A 317 -23.89 -5.66 13.19
C ARG A 317 -23.65 -5.99 11.73
N LEU A 318 -23.48 -7.27 11.41
CA LEU A 318 -23.40 -7.77 10.04
C LEU A 318 -24.57 -8.71 9.78
N MET A 319 -25.30 -8.43 8.70
CA MET A 319 -26.39 -9.31 8.26
C MET A 319 -25.86 -10.43 7.37
N PRO A 320 -26.51 -11.60 7.32
CA PRO A 320 -26.13 -12.66 6.40
C PRO A 320 -26.13 -12.18 4.95
N GLY A 321 -25.05 -12.49 4.20
CA GLY A 321 -24.87 -12.08 2.81
C GLY A 321 -24.51 -10.60 2.59
N GLU A 322 -24.37 -9.81 3.66
CA GLU A 322 -24.00 -8.40 3.58
C GLU A 322 -22.50 -8.22 3.31
N THR A 323 -22.15 -7.19 2.53
CA THR A 323 -20.76 -6.74 2.35
C THR A 323 -20.55 -5.41 3.05
N VAL A 324 -19.73 -5.43 4.11
CA VAL A 324 -19.42 -4.24 4.92
C VAL A 324 -17.95 -3.89 4.78
N GLY A 325 -17.67 -2.63 4.44
CA GLY A 325 -16.32 -2.08 4.36
C GLY A 325 -15.92 -1.35 5.63
N ILE A 326 -14.75 -1.62 6.18
CA ILE A 326 -14.16 -0.81 7.26
C ILE A 326 -12.99 -0.02 6.70
N VAL A 327 -13.07 1.30 6.83
CA VAL A 327 -12.03 2.24 6.37
C VAL A 327 -11.52 3.12 7.51
N GLY A 328 -10.36 3.73 7.32
CA GLY A 328 -9.71 4.64 8.26
C GLY A 328 -8.20 4.57 8.14
N GLU A 329 -7.49 5.49 8.77
CA GLU A 329 -6.02 5.53 8.77
C GLU A 329 -5.38 4.32 9.47
N SER A 330 -4.09 4.11 9.21
CA SER A 330 -3.29 3.10 9.90
C SER A 330 -3.27 3.37 11.41
N GLY A 331 -3.46 2.33 12.21
CA GLY A 331 -3.58 2.51 13.65
C GLY A 331 -4.97 2.94 14.14
N SER A 332 -5.98 3.11 13.28
CA SER A 332 -7.36 3.40 13.71
C SER A 332 -8.06 2.23 14.40
N GLY A 333 -7.44 1.03 14.44
CA GLY A 333 -7.97 -0.14 15.15
C GLY A 333 -8.60 -1.22 14.28
N LYS A 334 -8.70 -1.07 12.97
CA LYS A 334 -9.38 -1.99 12.01
C LYS A 334 -8.91 -3.45 12.12
N SER A 335 -7.61 -3.68 11.96
CA SER A 335 -7.05 -5.04 12.05
C SER A 335 -7.11 -5.61 13.47
N THR A 336 -7.11 -4.75 14.50
CA THR A 336 -7.33 -5.17 15.88
C THR A 336 -8.77 -5.64 16.09
N LEU A 337 -9.75 -4.91 15.54
CA LEU A 337 -11.15 -5.30 15.53
C LEU A 337 -11.35 -6.65 14.81
N ALA A 338 -10.77 -6.82 13.61
CA ALA A 338 -10.82 -8.08 12.87
C ALA A 338 -10.29 -9.27 13.67
N ARG A 339 -9.14 -9.09 14.31
CA ARG A 339 -8.51 -10.13 15.15
C ARG A 339 -9.31 -10.40 16.42
N ALA A 340 -9.94 -9.39 17.00
CA ALA A 340 -10.81 -9.53 18.16
C ALA A 340 -12.07 -10.33 17.81
N ILE A 341 -12.71 -10.06 16.67
CA ILE A 341 -13.86 -10.81 16.15
C ILE A 341 -13.52 -12.30 16.03
N LEU A 342 -12.35 -12.64 15.50
CA LEU A 342 -11.91 -14.03 15.35
C LEU A 342 -11.35 -14.68 16.63
N GLY A 343 -11.39 -13.96 17.75
CA GLY A 343 -10.86 -14.44 19.03
C GLY A 343 -9.34 -14.62 19.05
N LEU A 344 -8.62 -13.93 18.13
CA LEU A 344 -7.14 -13.92 18.06
C LEU A 344 -6.54 -12.89 19.00
N THR A 345 -7.31 -11.87 19.38
CA THR A 345 -6.93 -10.84 20.35
C THR A 345 -7.92 -10.87 21.51
N PRO A 346 -7.45 -10.87 22.78
CA PRO A 346 -8.34 -10.87 23.94
C PRO A 346 -9.11 -9.55 24.04
N LEU A 347 -10.38 -9.63 24.41
CA LEU A 347 -11.23 -8.47 24.69
C LEU A 347 -10.90 -7.91 26.09
N SER A 348 -10.98 -6.59 26.23
CA SER A 348 -10.92 -5.93 27.54
C SER A 348 -12.29 -5.82 28.19
N SER A 349 -13.32 -5.51 27.38
CA SER A 349 -14.75 -5.52 27.73
C SER A 349 -15.62 -5.57 26.47
N GLY A 350 -16.93 -5.70 26.63
CA GLY A 350 -17.91 -5.81 25.55
C GLY A 350 -18.22 -7.25 25.16
N HIS A 351 -19.12 -7.41 24.20
CA HIS A 351 -19.64 -8.70 23.78
C HIS A 351 -19.51 -8.88 22.26
N ILE A 352 -19.27 -10.12 21.84
CA ILE A 352 -19.34 -10.53 20.44
C ILE A 352 -20.25 -11.75 20.36
N THR A 353 -21.30 -11.65 19.57
CA THR A 353 -22.24 -12.74 19.29
C THR A 353 -22.09 -13.16 17.83
N PHE A 354 -21.85 -14.44 17.58
CA PHE A 354 -21.76 -15.01 16.23
C PHE A 354 -22.85 -16.06 16.04
N ASP A 355 -23.73 -15.84 15.08
CA ASP A 355 -24.93 -16.68 14.80
C ASP A 355 -25.69 -17.03 16.08
N GLY A 356 -25.98 -16.01 16.90
CA GLY A 356 -26.74 -16.13 18.15
C GLY A 356 -25.97 -16.71 19.34
N ILE A 357 -24.66 -16.99 19.22
CA ILE A 357 -23.82 -17.53 20.31
C ILE A 357 -22.89 -16.44 20.82
N ASP A 358 -23.00 -16.05 22.08
CA ASP A 358 -22.09 -15.14 22.76
C ASP A 358 -20.72 -15.81 22.97
N LEU A 359 -19.68 -15.25 22.37
CA LEU A 359 -18.32 -15.80 22.42
C LEU A 359 -17.66 -15.66 23.81
N ALA A 360 -18.16 -14.76 24.68
CA ALA A 360 -17.65 -14.58 26.03
C ALA A 360 -18.25 -15.59 27.00
N GLN A 361 -19.58 -15.79 26.90
CA GLN A 361 -20.32 -16.71 27.77
C GLN A 361 -20.11 -18.19 27.42
N GLN A 362 -20.05 -18.50 26.12
CA GLN A 362 -19.85 -19.86 25.61
C GLN A 362 -18.51 -20.00 24.90
N ARG A 363 -17.43 -19.56 25.53
CA ARG A 363 -16.10 -19.39 24.92
C ARG A 363 -15.64 -20.60 24.09
N THR A 364 -15.76 -21.82 24.64
CA THR A 364 -15.27 -23.03 23.94
C THR A 364 -16.16 -23.38 22.75
N ALA A 365 -17.47 -23.40 22.91
CA ALA A 365 -18.45 -23.75 21.87
C ALA A 365 -18.53 -22.63 20.80
N GLY A 366 -18.59 -21.37 21.23
CA GLY A 366 -18.69 -20.22 20.36
C GLY A 366 -17.43 -20.05 19.49
N LEU A 367 -16.22 -20.13 20.08
CA LEU A 367 -14.98 -20.09 19.31
C LEU A 367 -14.81 -21.30 18.38
N ALA A 368 -15.29 -22.49 18.79
CA ALA A 368 -15.26 -23.67 17.92
C ALA A 368 -16.20 -23.51 16.71
N LYS A 369 -17.37 -22.89 16.88
CA LYS A 369 -18.28 -22.56 15.79
C LYS A 369 -17.69 -21.48 14.90
N LEU A 370 -17.25 -20.36 15.47
CA LEU A 370 -16.63 -19.26 14.73
C LEU A 370 -15.48 -19.75 13.85
N ARG A 371 -14.54 -20.55 14.38
CA ARG A 371 -13.41 -21.11 13.62
C ARG A 371 -13.82 -22.07 12.51
N ARG A 372 -15.02 -22.62 12.56
CA ARG A 372 -15.57 -23.47 11.51
C ARG A 372 -16.31 -22.70 10.44
N GLU A 373 -16.87 -21.54 10.76
CA GLU A 373 -17.81 -20.82 9.89
C GLU A 373 -17.33 -19.41 9.54
N ALA A 374 -16.19 -18.97 10.09
CA ALA A 374 -15.53 -17.73 9.71
C ALA A 374 -14.09 -17.99 9.26
N ALA A 375 -13.63 -17.23 8.29
CA ALA A 375 -12.26 -17.30 7.78
C ALA A 375 -11.66 -15.90 7.63
N MET A 376 -10.33 -15.82 7.62
CA MET A 376 -9.60 -14.58 7.39
C MET A 376 -8.70 -14.69 6.17
N VAL A 377 -8.73 -13.64 5.35
CA VAL A 377 -7.76 -13.39 4.28
C VAL A 377 -6.84 -12.28 4.76
N PHE A 378 -5.54 -12.57 4.84
CA PHE A 378 -4.54 -11.69 5.45
C PHE A 378 -3.95 -10.71 4.45
N GLN A 379 -3.38 -9.62 4.97
CA GLN A 379 -2.74 -8.54 4.23
C GLN A 379 -1.54 -8.99 3.38
N ASP A 380 -0.66 -9.82 3.95
CA ASP A 380 0.53 -10.33 3.25
C ASP A 380 0.28 -11.75 2.75
N PRO A 381 0.14 -11.93 1.41
CA PRO A 381 -0.16 -13.23 0.84
C PRO A 381 0.97 -14.25 1.03
N TYR A 382 2.22 -13.81 1.10
CA TYR A 382 3.36 -14.72 1.26
C TYR A 382 3.51 -15.19 2.71
N ASN A 383 3.33 -14.31 3.68
CA ASN A 383 3.39 -14.66 5.10
C ASN A 383 2.14 -15.42 5.56
N ALA A 384 1.03 -15.30 4.83
CA ALA A 384 -0.19 -16.05 5.11
C ALA A 384 -0.09 -17.54 4.74
N LEU A 385 0.80 -17.92 3.84
CA LEU A 385 0.96 -19.28 3.32
C LEU A 385 2.25 -19.91 3.84
N ASN A 386 2.18 -21.21 4.20
CA ASN A 386 3.38 -21.93 4.63
C ASN A 386 4.35 -22.14 3.44
N PRO A 387 5.55 -21.53 3.43
CA PRO A 387 6.46 -21.59 2.28
C PRO A 387 7.05 -22.98 2.01
N ARG A 388 6.90 -23.92 2.96
CA ARG A 388 7.40 -25.30 2.83
C ARG A 388 6.42 -26.25 2.15
N LEU A 389 5.11 -25.95 2.24
CA LEU A 389 4.04 -26.77 1.68
C LEU A 389 3.68 -26.32 0.26
N THR A 390 3.14 -27.23 -0.54
CA THR A 390 2.46 -26.86 -1.79
C THR A 390 1.05 -26.33 -1.50
N ILE A 391 0.46 -25.59 -2.46
CA ILE A 391 -0.91 -25.09 -2.32
C ILE A 391 -1.89 -26.23 -2.09
N GLY A 392 -1.77 -27.34 -2.86
CA GLY A 392 -2.62 -28.51 -2.68
C GLY A 392 -2.49 -29.17 -1.30
N GLN A 393 -1.28 -29.22 -0.73
CA GLN A 393 -1.07 -29.73 0.64
C GLN A 393 -1.76 -28.85 1.68
N MET A 394 -1.67 -27.52 1.56
CA MET A 394 -2.34 -26.59 2.48
C MET A 394 -3.86 -26.70 2.41
N LEU A 395 -4.43 -26.75 1.21
CA LEU A 395 -5.87 -26.94 1.04
C LEU A 395 -6.33 -28.30 1.58
N THR A 396 -5.57 -29.38 1.32
CA THR A 396 -5.85 -30.72 1.83
C THR A 396 -5.88 -30.76 3.35
N GLU A 397 -4.94 -30.09 4.01
CA GLU A 397 -4.88 -30.00 5.48
C GLU A 397 -6.16 -29.36 6.04
N VAL A 398 -6.59 -28.21 5.48
CA VAL A 398 -7.81 -27.52 5.90
C VAL A 398 -9.03 -28.42 5.69
N LEU A 399 -9.19 -29.06 4.53
CA LEU A 399 -10.31 -29.95 4.21
C LEU A 399 -10.38 -31.15 5.14
N LYS A 400 -9.23 -31.76 5.50
CA LYS A 400 -9.15 -32.86 6.46
C LYS A 400 -9.58 -32.44 7.86
N VAL A 401 -9.07 -31.28 8.34
CA VAL A 401 -9.45 -30.75 9.66
C VAL A 401 -10.95 -30.42 9.72
N ARG A 402 -11.51 -29.93 8.61
CA ARG A 402 -12.94 -29.63 8.49
C ARG A 402 -13.81 -30.89 8.54
N GLY A 403 -13.36 -31.98 7.95
CA GLY A 403 -13.99 -33.31 7.99
C GLY A 403 -15.33 -33.44 7.25
N LYS A 404 -15.70 -32.45 6.40
CA LYS A 404 -16.94 -32.47 5.59
C LYS A 404 -16.78 -33.25 4.27
N VAL A 405 -15.58 -33.44 3.81
CA VAL A 405 -15.23 -34.08 2.51
C VAL A 405 -14.61 -35.43 2.77
N ALA A 406 -15.09 -36.48 2.10
CA ALA A 406 -14.47 -37.80 2.19
C ALA A 406 -13.02 -37.75 1.67
N SER A 407 -12.12 -38.52 2.29
CA SER A 407 -10.69 -38.48 1.95
C SER A 407 -10.40 -38.76 0.47
N ALA A 408 -11.23 -39.59 -0.18
CA ALA A 408 -11.12 -39.90 -1.61
C ALA A 408 -11.45 -38.69 -2.50
N ASP A 409 -12.34 -37.79 -2.05
CA ASP A 409 -12.84 -36.66 -2.82
C ASP A 409 -12.03 -35.38 -2.60
N ILE A 410 -11.11 -35.37 -1.62
CA ILE A 410 -10.29 -34.20 -1.31
C ILE A 410 -9.50 -33.68 -2.55
N PRO A 411 -8.86 -34.51 -3.38
CA PRO A 411 -8.16 -34.02 -4.56
C PRO A 411 -9.06 -33.30 -5.56
N ALA A 412 -10.29 -33.79 -5.76
CA ALA A 412 -11.29 -33.16 -6.62
C ALA A 412 -11.71 -31.80 -6.03
N ARG A 413 -11.98 -31.75 -4.73
CA ARG A 413 -12.34 -30.51 -4.03
C ARG A 413 -11.23 -29.46 -4.04
N VAL A 414 -9.96 -29.87 -3.95
CA VAL A 414 -8.82 -28.97 -4.13
C VAL A 414 -8.83 -28.34 -5.53
N GLY A 415 -9.10 -29.14 -6.57
CA GLY A 415 -9.24 -28.63 -7.93
C GLY A 415 -10.37 -27.61 -8.07
N GLU A 416 -11.56 -27.91 -7.51
CA GLU A 416 -12.71 -27.00 -7.51
C GLU A 416 -12.40 -25.66 -6.80
N LEU A 417 -11.72 -25.69 -5.66
CA LEU A 417 -11.32 -24.49 -4.94
C LEU A 417 -10.34 -23.63 -5.75
N LEU A 418 -9.42 -24.24 -6.50
CA LEU A 418 -8.52 -23.51 -7.38
C LEU A 418 -9.29 -22.90 -8.57
N ASP A 419 -10.19 -23.65 -9.18
CA ASP A 419 -11.05 -23.15 -10.27
C ASP A 419 -11.90 -21.96 -9.80
N LEU A 420 -12.48 -22.02 -8.58
CA LEU A 420 -13.28 -20.94 -7.99
C LEU A 420 -12.52 -19.62 -7.84
N VAL A 421 -11.21 -19.68 -7.62
CA VAL A 421 -10.37 -18.47 -7.49
C VAL A 421 -9.62 -18.13 -8.79
N GLY A 422 -9.92 -18.82 -9.89
CA GLY A 422 -9.29 -18.58 -11.18
C GLY A 422 -7.81 -18.97 -11.23
N LEU A 423 -7.43 -20.03 -10.52
CA LEU A 423 -6.11 -20.66 -10.60
C LEU A 423 -6.21 -21.99 -11.34
N GLU A 424 -5.29 -22.25 -12.27
CA GLU A 424 -5.18 -23.56 -12.91
C GLU A 424 -4.91 -24.66 -11.88
N ARG A 425 -5.48 -25.84 -12.06
CA ARG A 425 -5.34 -26.97 -11.12
C ARG A 425 -3.89 -27.40 -10.88
N GLU A 426 -2.99 -27.13 -11.82
CA GLU A 426 -1.56 -27.40 -11.68
C GLU A 426 -0.90 -26.60 -10.54
N PHE A 427 -1.47 -25.45 -10.14
CA PHE A 427 -0.99 -24.68 -9.00
C PHE A 427 -1.05 -25.46 -7.68
N ALA A 428 -1.85 -26.54 -7.60
CA ALA A 428 -1.81 -27.44 -6.45
C ALA A 428 -0.41 -27.99 -6.15
N LYS A 429 0.44 -28.14 -7.16
CA LYS A 429 1.82 -28.66 -7.03
C LYS A 429 2.85 -27.57 -6.74
N ARG A 430 2.50 -26.29 -6.89
CA ARG A 430 3.43 -25.16 -6.68
C ARG A 430 3.53 -24.77 -5.21
N LYS A 431 4.69 -24.22 -4.84
CA LYS A 431 4.93 -23.60 -3.53
C LYS A 431 4.80 -22.07 -3.65
N PRO A 432 4.42 -21.36 -2.56
CA PRO A 432 4.22 -19.91 -2.60
C PRO A 432 5.39 -19.12 -3.19
N ARG A 433 6.64 -19.52 -2.92
CA ARG A 433 7.84 -18.83 -3.45
C ARG A 433 7.98 -18.85 -4.98
N SER A 434 7.28 -19.74 -5.67
CA SER A 434 7.28 -19.84 -7.14
C SER A 434 6.06 -19.18 -7.80
N MET A 435 5.29 -18.39 -7.02
CA MET A 435 4.06 -17.77 -7.45
C MET A 435 4.16 -16.24 -7.34
N SER A 436 3.37 -15.51 -8.15
CA SER A 436 3.24 -14.07 -8.01
C SER A 436 2.40 -13.70 -6.79
N GLY A 437 2.45 -12.43 -6.33
CA GLY A 437 1.66 -11.93 -5.21
C GLY A 437 0.15 -12.17 -5.41
N GLY A 438 -0.38 -11.85 -6.59
CA GLY A 438 -1.79 -12.09 -6.93
C GLY A 438 -2.18 -13.56 -6.94
N GLN A 439 -1.28 -14.44 -7.42
CA GLN A 439 -1.51 -15.90 -7.37
C GLN A 439 -1.49 -16.42 -5.92
N CYS A 440 -0.58 -15.93 -5.08
CA CYS A 440 -0.56 -16.25 -3.65
C CYS A 440 -1.83 -15.75 -2.95
N GLN A 441 -2.31 -14.55 -3.31
CA GLN A 441 -3.55 -13.99 -2.74
C GLN A 441 -4.76 -14.85 -3.10
N ARG A 442 -4.90 -15.24 -4.37
CA ARG A 442 -5.95 -16.18 -4.82
C ARG A 442 -5.89 -17.51 -4.08
N ALA A 443 -4.68 -18.05 -3.86
CA ALA A 443 -4.48 -19.27 -3.07
C ALA A 443 -4.87 -19.06 -1.59
N GLY A 444 -4.61 -17.89 -1.01
CA GLY A 444 -5.07 -17.48 0.32
C GLY A 444 -6.59 -17.44 0.43
N ILE A 445 -7.27 -16.89 -0.60
CA ILE A 445 -8.73 -16.89 -0.70
C ILE A 445 -9.26 -18.32 -0.84
N ALA A 446 -8.66 -19.16 -1.69
CA ALA A 446 -9.03 -20.58 -1.81
C ALA A 446 -8.93 -21.32 -0.47
N ARG A 447 -7.89 -21.03 0.33
CA ARG A 447 -7.74 -21.59 1.68
C ARG A 447 -8.84 -21.10 2.62
N ALA A 448 -9.24 -19.83 2.56
CA ALA A 448 -10.35 -19.30 3.33
C ALA A 448 -11.69 -19.97 2.93
N LEU A 449 -11.90 -20.21 1.65
CA LEU A 449 -13.08 -20.91 1.14
C LEU A 449 -13.12 -22.41 1.49
N ALA A 450 -11.96 -23.04 1.73
CA ALA A 450 -11.88 -24.47 2.07
C ALA A 450 -12.58 -24.85 3.38
N VAL A 451 -12.80 -23.90 4.29
CA VAL A 451 -13.60 -24.13 5.50
C VAL A 451 -15.11 -24.03 5.26
N ASP A 452 -15.55 -23.63 4.05
CA ASP A 452 -16.95 -23.38 3.71
C ASP A 452 -17.57 -22.33 4.68
N PRO A 453 -17.03 -21.10 4.67
CA PRO A 453 -17.34 -20.08 5.66
C PRO A 453 -18.68 -19.37 5.37
N GLN A 454 -19.36 -18.90 6.42
CA GLN A 454 -20.47 -17.94 6.33
C GLN A 454 -19.96 -16.50 6.37
N LEU A 455 -18.80 -16.26 7.02
CA LEU A 455 -18.15 -14.95 7.15
C LEU A 455 -16.72 -15.02 6.66
N ILE A 456 -16.34 -14.12 5.76
CA ILE A 456 -14.92 -13.84 5.45
C ILE A 456 -14.58 -12.44 5.96
N ILE A 457 -13.46 -12.35 6.69
CA ILE A 457 -12.83 -11.08 7.05
C ILE A 457 -11.60 -10.92 6.16
N ALA A 458 -11.62 -9.94 5.28
CA ALA A 458 -10.53 -9.62 4.37
C ALA A 458 -9.78 -8.38 4.92
N ASP A 459 -8.60 -8.59 5.53
CA ASP A 459 -7.81 -7.54 6.17
C ASP A 459 -6.73 -7.03 5.21
N GLU A 460 -6.97 -5.86 4.60
CA GLU A 460 -6.06 -5.17 3.66
C GLU A 460 -5.47 -6.10 2.58
N CYS A 461 -6.23 -7.09 2.16
CA CYS A 461 -5.76 -8.21 1.34
C CYS A 461 -5.38 -7.85 -0.10
N VAL A 462 -5.58 -6.61 -0.53
CA VAL A 462 -5.22 -6.11 -1.87
C VAL A 462 -4.14 -5.03 -1.84
N ALA A 463 -3.74 -4.55 -0.66
CA ALA A 463 -2.85 -3.39 -0.48
C ALA A 463 -1.46 -3.53 -1.14
N ALA A 464 -0.95 -4.75 -1.22
CA ALA A 464 0.39 -5.04 -1.77
C ALA A 464 0.36 -5.50 -3.23
N LEU A 465 -0.78 -5.35 -3.92
CA LEU A 465 -1.00 -5.83 -5.28
C LEU A 465 -1.07 -4.66 -6.28
N ASP A 466 -0.70 -4.91 -7.52
CA ASP A 466 -0.88 -3.95 -8.62
C ASP A 466 -2.36 -3.68 -8.90
N VAL A 467 -2.68 -2.48 -9.39
CA VAL A 467 -4.06 -2.02 -9.66
C VAL A 467 -4.86 -3.02 -10.51
N THR A 468 -4.24 -3.58 -11.55
CA THR A 468 -4.88 -4.60 -12.40
C THR A 468 -5.23 -5.87 -11.63
N ILE A 469 -4.32 -6.34 -10.77
CA ILE A 469 -4.55 -7.52 -9.92
C ILE A 469 -5.55 -7.19 -8.80
N GLN A 470 -5.49 -5.99 -8.22
CA GLN A 470 -6.49 -5.51 -7.26
C GLN A 470 -7.89 -5.58 -7.84
N ALA A 471 -8.11 -5.02 -9.04
CA ALA A 471 -9.40 -5.06 -9.73
C ALA A 471 -9.91 -6.50 -9.93
N GLN A 472 -9.03 -7.42 -10.32
CA GLN A 472 -9.38 -8.83 -10.48
C GLN A 472 -9.75 -9.53 -9.16
N ILE A 473 -9.08 -9.20 -8.05
CA ILE A 473 -9.40 -9.76 -6.73
C ILE A 473 -10.71 -9.19 -6.19
N ILE A 474 -11.00 -7.90 -6.44
CA ILE A 474 -12.26 -7.26 -6.06
C ILE A 474 -13.43 -7.92 -6.81
N GLU A 475 -13.27 -8.13 -8.13
CA GLU A 475 -14.29 -8.83 -8.93
C GLU A 475 -14.50 -10.27 -8.45
N LEU A 476 -13.41 -10.98 -8.10
CA LEU A 476 -13.51 -12.30 -7.49
C LEU A 476 -14.33 -12.27 -6.19
N PHE A 477 -14.09 -11.32 -5.28
CA PHE A 477 -14.91 -11.19 -4.07
C PHE A 477 -16.38 -10.91 -4.39
N ARG A 478 -16.65 -10.02 -5.36
CA ARG A 478 -18.03 -9.72 -5.80
C ARG A 478 -18.75 -10.97 -6.33
N GLU A 479 -18.07 -11.78 -7.13
CA GLU A 479 -18.60 -13.05 -7.62
C GLU A 479 -18.85 -14.06 -6.50
N LEU A 480 -17.89 -14.23 -5.58
CA LEU A 480 -17.98 -15.17 -4.47
C LEU A 480 -19.11 -14.80 -3.51
N THR A 481 -19.23 -13.52 -3.13
CA THR A 481 -20.31 -13.05 -2.25
C THR A 481 -21.69 -13.32 -2.87
N ARG A 482 -21.84 -13.04 -4.17
CA ARG A 482 -23.11 -13.27 -4.89
C ARG A 482 -23.41 -14.76 -5.07
N LYS A 483 -22.43 -15.60 -5.49
CA LYS A 483 -22.64 -17.02 -5.78
C LYS A 483 -22.86 -17.86 -4.53
N MET A 484 -22.20 -17.53 -3.42
CA MET A 484 -22.19 -18.31 -2.19
C MET A 484 -23.03 -17.68 -1.07
N ASN A 485 -23.70 -16.56 -1.30
CA ASN A 485 -24.37 -15.75 -0.27
C ASN A 485 -23.48 -15.49 0.95
N LEU A 486 -22.22 -15.14 0.68
CA LEU A 486 -21.15 -15.01 1.67
C LEU A 486 -21.20 -13.63 2.32
N THR A 487 -21.19 -13.58 3.65
CA THR A 487 -21.00 -12.32 4.38
C THR A 487 -19.53 -11.91 4.33
N LEU A 488 -19.26 -10.66 3.95
CA LEU A 488 -17.90 -10.14 3.79
C LEU A 488 -17.68 -8.91 4.67
N LEU A 489 -16.69 -8.96 5.54
CA LEU A 489 -16.14 -7.80 6.22
C LEU A 489 -14.82 -7.44 5.55
N PHE A 490 -14.82 -6.35 4.77
CA PHE A 490 -13.68 -5.93 3.98
C PHE A 490 -12.98 -4.74 4.60
N ILE A 491 -11.77 -4.92 5.07
CA ILE A 491 -10.93 -3.86 5.65
C ILE A 491 -9.97 -3.36 4.58
N ALA A 492 -10.01 -2.07 4.30
CA ALA A 492 -9.11 -1.42 3.37
C ALA A 492 -8.71 -0.02 3.85
N HIS A 493 -7.58 0.45 3.37
CA HIS A 493 -7.19 1.86 3.43
C HIS A 493 -7.63 2.62 2.17
N ASP A 494 -7.85 1.92 1.06
CA ASP A 494 -8.35 2.49 -0.19
C ASP A 494 -9.89 2.55 -0.16
N LEU A 495 -10.39 3.79 -0.05
CA LEU A 495 -11.81 4.06 0.03
C LEU A 495 -12.53 3.80 -1.30
N ALA A 496 -11.86 3.98 -2.45
CA ALA A 496 -12.46 3.74 -3.76
C ALA A 496 -12.81 2.26 -3.95
N ILE A 497 -11.97 1.36 -3.43
CA ILE A 497 -12.23 -0.08 -3.42
C ILE A 497 -13.46 -0.40 -2.58
N VAL A 498 -13.56 0.16 -1.37
CA VAL A 498 -14.70 -0.09 -0.48
C VAL A 498 -16.01 0.41 -1.08
N ARG A 499 -16.00 1.61 -1.68
CA ARG A 499 -17.18 2.15 -2.39
C ARG A 499 -17.67 1.19 -3.49
N ASN A 500 -16.74 0.60 -4.24
CA ASN A 500 -17.08 -0.26 -5.38
C ASN A 500 -17.50 -1.68 -4.97
N LEU A 501 -17.07 -2.18 -3.81
CA LEU A 501 -17.30 -3.56 -3.37
C LEU A 501 -18.40 -3.66 -2.31
N CYS A 502 -18.48 -2.70 -1.38
CA CYS A 502 -19.25 -2.83 -0.15
C CYS A 502 -20.58 -2.06 -0.21
N GLN A 503 -21.64 -2.68 0.28
CA GLN A 503 -22.97 -2.07 0.37
C GLN A 503 -23.04 -1.01 1.48
N ARG A 504 -22.32 -1.25 2.59
CA ARG A 504 -22.24 -0.38 3.76
C ARG A 504 -20.79 -0.11 4.13
N THR A 505 -20.51 1.11 4.54
CA THR A 505 -19.19 1.56 4.95
C THR A 505 -19.20 2.02 6.41
N VAL A 506 -18.20 1.58 7.14
CA VAL A 506 -17.89 1.94 8.52
C VAL A 506 -16.56 2.66 8.55
N VAL A 507 -16.54 3.87 9.07
CA VAL A 507 -15.33 4.70 9.19
C VAL A 507 -14.81 4.64 10.62
N MET A 508 -13.59 4.15 10.79
CA MET A 508 -12.92 4.06 12.09
C MET A 508 -11.85 5.14 12.25
N HIS A 509 -11.87 5.83 13.39
CA HIS A 509 -10.85 6.79 13.79
C HIS A 509 -10.47 6.59 15.26
N ARG A 510 -9.18 6.45 15.56
CA ARG A 510 -8.64 6.32 16.94
C ARG A 510 -9.35 5.26 17.81
N GLY A 511 -9.73 4.15 17.22
CA GLY A 511 -10.37 3.02 17.91
C GLY A 511 -11.89 3.10 17.97
N GLU A 512 -12.51 4.13 17.47
CA GLU A 512 -13.96 4.36 17.50
C GLU A 512 -14.55 4.34 16.09
N ILE A 513 -15.84 3.98 15.97
CA ILE A 513 -16.63 4.18 14.75
C ILE A 513 -17.14 5.63 14.79
N VAL A 514 -16.71 6.44 13.80
CA VAL A 514 -17.10 7.86 13.72
C VAL A 514 -18.23 8.11 12.73
N GLU A 515 -18.38 7.20 11.75
CA GLU A 515 -19.48 7.26 10.78
C GLU A 515 -19.78 5.88 10.24
N GLU A 516 -21.06 5.60 9.99
CA GLU A 516 -21.55 4.35 9.41
C GLU A 516 -22.79 4.63 8.56
N GLY A 517 -22.91 3.97 7.41
CA GLY A 517 -24.06 4.10 6.53
C GLY A 517 -23.91 3.37 5.21
N PRO A 518 -24.93 3.42 4.34
CA PRO A 518 -24.81 2.96 2.96
C PRO A 518 -23.59 3.60 2.29
N SER A 519 -22.80 2.81 1.58
CA SER A 519 -21.53 3.32 1.01
C SER A 519 -21.74 4.56 0.15
N GLU A 520 -22.78 4.59 -0.67
CA GLU A 520 -23.09 5.76 -1.51
C GLU A 520 -23.34 7.04 -0.68
N GLU A 521 -24.06 6.94 0.45
CA GLU A 521 -24.32 8.10 1.29
C GLU A 521 -23.06 8.62 1.98
N VAL A 522 -22.27 7.70 2.56
CA VAL A 522 -21.02 8.04 3.27
C VAL A 522 -20.04 8.74 2.33
N PHE A 523 -19.95 8.28 1.07
CA PHE A 523 -19.04 8.88 0.09
C PHE A 523 -19.58 10.15 -0.55
N ALA A 524 -20.90 10.24 -0.82
CA ALA A 524 -21.49 11.42 -1.46
C ALA A 524 -21.74 12.58 -0.47
N ARG A 525 -22.06 12.25 0.79
CA ARG A 525 -22.46 13.24 1.82
C ARG A 525 -21.89 12.85 3.19
N PRO A 526 -20.56 12.87 3.35
CA PRO A 526 -19.93 12.56 4.63
C PRO A 526 -20.43 13.52 5.71
N LYS A 527 -20.86 12.97 6.85
CA LYS A 527 -21.39 13.73 7.98
C LYS A 527 -20.29 14.10 8.97
N HIS A 528 -19.28 13.23 9.13
CA HIS A 528 -18.18 13.45 10.05
C HIS A 528 -17.01 14.18 9.35
N PRO A 529 -16.40 15.21 9.94
CA PRO A 529 -15.30 15.95 9.33
C PRO A 529 -14.10 15.08 8.93
N TYR A 530 -13.79 14.06 9.73
CA TYR A 530 -12.73 13.10 9.42
C TYR A 530 -13.04 12.29 8.15
N THR A 531 -14.28 11.82 7.99
CA THR A 531 -14.71 11.11 6.76
C THR A 531 -14.56 12.02 5.54
N ALA A 532 -15.00 13.28 5.66
CA ALA A 532 -14.86 14.26 4.59
C ALA A 532 -13.37 14.48 4.21
N SER A 533 -12.48 14.58 5.21
CA SER A 533 -11.04 14.73 4.96
C SER A 533 -10.41 13.50 4.31
N LEU A 534 -10.83 12.30 4.70
CA LEU A 534 -10.37 11.05 4.07
C LEU A 534 -10.79 10.97 2.59
N ILE A 535 -12.05 11.30 2.29
CA ILE A 535 -12.58 11.27 0.92
C ILE A 535 -11.88 12.33 0.05
N ALA A 536 -11.66 13.52 0.56
CA ALA A 536 -10.97 14.61 -0.15
C ALA A 536 -9.48 14.29 -0.43
N ALA A 537 -8.90 13.35 0.30
CA ALA A 537 -7.52 12.92 0.09
C ALA A 537 -7.36 11.81 -0.96
N ILE A 538 -8.47 11.24 -1.50
CA ILE A 538 -8.42 10.22 -2.55
C ILE A 538 -7.96 10.85 -3.86
N PRO A 539 -6.90 10.34 -4.50
CA PRO A 539 -6.50 10.82 -5.82
C PRO A 539 -7.56 10.49 -6.88
N ASP A 540 -7.87 11.46 -7.74
CA ASP A 540 -8.80 11.30 -8.85
C ASP A 540 -8.04 11.27 -10.18
N ILE A 541 -8.50 10.45 -11.12
CA ILE A 541 -7.92 10.36 -12.46
C ILE A 541 -8.20 11.61 -13.30
N ASP A 542 -9.18 12.43 -12.91
CA ASP A 542 -9.47 13.70 -13.56
C ASP A 542 -8.34 14.71 -13.32
N PRO A 543 -7.60 15.13 -14.36
CA PRO A 543 -6.46 16.03 -14.23
C PRO A 543 -6.86 17.45 -13.81
N ASP A 544 -8.15 17.81 -13.84
CA ASP A 544 -8.68 19.12 -13.47
C ASP A 544 -9.11 19.19 -12.01
N LYS A 545 -9.32 18.07 -11.36
CA LYS A 545 -9.54 18.02 -9.91
C LYS A 545 -8.23 18.28 -9.19
N GLN A 546 -8.23 19.26 -8.30
CA GLN A 546 -7.07 19.55 -7.46
C GLN A 546 -7.00 18.55 -6.30
N LEU A 547 -5.86 17.87 -6.16
CA LEU A 547 -5.51 17.17 -4.94
C LEU A 547 -5.56 18.22 -3.81
N PHE A 548 -6.38 18.01 -2.77
CA PHE A 548 -6.53 18.92 -1.61
C PHE A 548 -7.48 20.13 -1.75
N ALA A 549 -8.38 20.19 -2.74
CA ALA A 549 -9.39 21.23 -2.80
C ALA A 549 -10.25 21.19 -1.51
N GLY A 550 -10.01 22.12 -0.59
CA GLY A 550 -10.84 22.33 0.62
C GLY A 550 -10.36 21.67 1.92
N THR A 551 -9.23 20.99 1.96
CA THR A 551 -8.67 20.41 3.19
C THR A 551 -7.57 21.29 3.77
N ASP A 552 -7.78 21.82 4.97
CA ASP A 552 -6.69 22.36 5.79
C ASP A 552 -5.87 21.19 6.35
N LEU A 553 -4.85 20.78 5.60
CA LEU A 553 -3.93 19.68 5.97
C LEU A 553 -3.00 20.07 7.15
N ARG A 554 -3.20 21.23 7.76
CA ARG A 554 -2.57 21.65 9.02
C ARG A 554 -3.25 21.06 10.26
N GLY A 555 -4.17 20.09 10.06
CA GLY A 555 -4.79 19.34 11.14
C GLY A 555 -3.70 18.74 12.04
N GLU A 556 -3.70 19.17 13.27
CA GLU A 556 -2.93 18.74 14.42
C GLU A 556 -2.41 17.33 14.28
N SER A 557 -1.13 17.19 13.91
CA SER A 557 -0.35 16.01 14.25
C SER A 557 -0.12 16.05 15.76
N SER A 558 -1.20 15.78 16.53
CA SER A 558 -1.02 15.30 17.88
C SER A 558 -0.36 13.94 17.73
N VAL A 559 0.95 13.94 17.94
CA VAL A 559 1.80 12.78 18.04
C VAL A 559 1.19 11.84 19.10
N ALA A 560 0.35 10.91 18.65
CA ALA A 560 0.19 9.68 19.38
C ALA A 560 1.48 8.89 19.08
N GLU A 561 2.44 8.96 19.98
CA GLU A 561 3.62 8.11 20.00
C GLU A 561 3.17 6.65 19.85
N ILE A 562 3.28 6.14 18.64
CA ILE A 562 3.16 4.71 18.38
C ILE A 562 4.53 4.13 18.72
N LEU A 563 4.64 3.57 19.93
CA LEU A 563 5.81 2.81 20.35
C LEU A 563 5.97 1.55 19.48
N PRO A 564 7.21 1.12 19.18
CA PRO A 564 7.50 0.07 18.21
C PRO A 564 7.00 -1.30 18.66
N PHE A 565 6.45 -2.05 17.72
CA PHE A 565 6.16 -3.47 17.86
C PHE A 565 7.46 -4.26 18.11
N LYS A 566 7.64 -4.80 19.30
CA LYS A 566 8.59 -5.90 19.52
C LYS A 566 8.00 -7.17 18.90
N ARG A 567 8.71 -7.74 17.91
CA ARG A 567 8.47 -9.12 17.48
C ARG A 567 8.57 -10.04 18.70
N MET A 568 7.54 -10.80 18.96
CA MET A 568 7.67 -11.97 19.82
C MET A 568 8.39 -13.10 19.08
N PRO A 569 9.15 -13.93 19.79
CA PRO A 569 9.97 -15.01 19.23
C PRO A 569 9.18 -16.08 18.48
#